data_d6d3a7de47d75cfe3b6a59afae880393
#
_entry.id   d6d3a7de47d75cfe3b6a59afae880393
#
_cell.length_a   1.000
_cell.length_b   1.000
_cell.length_c   1.000
_cell.angle_alpha   90.00
_cell.angle_beta   90.00
_cell.angle_gamma   90.00
#
_symmetry.space_group_name_H-M   'P 1'
#
loop_
_entity.id
_entity.type
_entity.pdbx_description
1 polymer ?
#
loop_
_entity_poly.entity_id
_entity_poly.type
_entity_poly.pdbx_seq_one_letter_code
_entity_poly.pdbx_strand_id
1 'polypeptide(L)'
;METAVELLKKSSAMLEGHFLLSSGKHSNQYFQCARLLQHPQMAEKVFENVVKKIKEDIKTGKLKVDIVTGPAMGGIIAAWEVARQLSLSAIFTERDENGIMSLRRGFEIHERQNVLIVEDVVTTGKSSMECAKVLTEKGAAISGLACVVDRRTDDAQSIQWPFYPAVKLAANNWDAQACELCKQGIPAVKPGSRKI
;
A
#
# COMPACT_ATOMS: atom_id res chain seq x y z
N MET A 1 -9.05 -20.84 -6.47
CA MET A 1 -7.97 -20.01 -5.87
C MET A 1 -8.64 -18.84 -5.16
N GLU A 2 -8.34 -18.63 -3.87
CA GLU A 2 -8.95 -17.52 -3.12
C GLU A 2 -8.56 -16.17 -3.74
N THR A 3 -9.53 -15.27 -3.91
CA THR A 3 -9.29 -13.91 -4.41
C THR A 3 -8.71 -13.00 -3.32
N ALA A 4 -8.08 -11.88 -3.70
CA ALA A 4 -7.60 -10.90 -2.75
C ALA A 4 -8.72 -10.36 -1.83
N VAL A 5 -9.95 -10.22 -2.35
CA VAL A 5 -11.12 -9.77 -1.57
C VAL A 5 -11.51 -10.81 -0.51
N GLU A 6 -11.53 -12.10 -0.89
CA GLU A 6 -11.83 -13.18 0.07
C GLU A 6 -10.78 -13.26 1.18
N LEU A 7 -9.50 -13.11 0.85
CA LEU A 7 -8.41 -13.07 1.84
C LEU A 7 -8.54 -11.88 2.79
N LEU A 8 -8.88 -10.68 2.27
CA LEU A 8 -9.13 -9.49 3.07
C LEU A 8 -10.32 -9.66 4.03
N LYS A 9 -11.41 -10.27 3.58
CA LYS A 9 -12.57 -10.57 4.42
C LYS A 9 -12.27 -11.63 5.48
N LYS A 10 -11.65 -12.74 5.10
CA LYS A 10 -11.29 -13.86 5.98
C LYS A 10 -10.34 -13.43 7.11
N SER A 11 -9.39 -12.54 6.82
CA SER A 11 -8.47 -11.99 7.83
C SER A 11 -9.07 -10.85 8.64
N SER A 12 -10.31 -10.43 8.36
CA SER A 12 -10.92 -9.20 8.88
C SER A 12 -10.07 -7.95 8.61
N ALA A 13 -9.29 -7.96 7.53
CA ALA A 13 -8.54 -6.80 7.06
C ALA A 13 -9.42 -5.82 6.30
N MET A 14 -10.57 -6.27 5.79
CA MET A 14 -11.63 -5.44 5.21
C MET A 14 -12.85 -5.48 6.13
N LEU A 15 -13.24 -4.33 6.64
CA LEU A 15 -14.43 -4.14 7.47
C LEU A 15 -15.47 -3.35 6.71
N GLU A 16 -16.73 -3.76 6.80
CA GLU A 16 -17.89 -3.04 6.28
C GLU A 16 -18.66 -2.42 7.43
N GLY A 17 -19.12 -1.16 7.29
CA GLY A 17 -19.81 -0.44 8.36
C GLY A 17 -19.73 1.07 8.16
N HIS A 18 -19.86 1.84 9.24
CA HIS A 18 -19.72 3.29 9.19
C HIS A 18 -18.45 3.72 9.94
N PHE A 19 -17.49 4.25 9.21
CA PHE A 19 -16.17 4.57 9.75
C PHE A 19 -15.82 6.05 9.62
N LEU A 20 -15.22 6.60 10.68
CA LEU A 20 -14.57 7.91 10.65
C LEU A 20 -13.08 7.71 10.31
N LEU A 21 -12.67 8.22 9.15
CA LEU A 21 -11.29 8.16 8.68
C LEU A 21 -10.41 9.23 9.32
N SER A 22 -9.08 9.05 9.27
CA SER A 22 -8.11 10.04 9.76
C SER A 22 -8.16 11.38 9.01
N SER A 23 -8.70 11.39 7.79
CA SER A 23 -8.98 12.61 7.00
C SER A 23 -10.19 13.41 7.49
N GLY A 24 -10.94 12.91 8.47
CA GLY A 24 -12.23 13.48 8.90
C GLY A 24 -13.42 13.06 8.01
N LYS A 25 -13.18 12.37 6.91
CA LYS A 25 -14.25 11.83 6.06
C LYS A 25 -14.83 10.55 6.65
N HIS A 26 -16.09 10.27 6.31
CA HIS A 26 -16.77 9.03 6.61
C HIS A 26 -16.64 8.03 5.48
N SER A 27 -16.65 6.74 5.78
CA SER A 27 -16.57 5.68 4.78
C SER A 27 -17.43 4.48 5.17
N ASN A 28 -17.95 3.76 4.17
CA ASN A 28 -18.65 2.49 4.38
C ASN A 28 -17.69 1.30 4.51
N GLN A 29 -16.40 1.50 4.29
CA GLN A 29 -15.37 0.46 4.38
C GLN A 29 -14.11 0.99 5.05
N TYR A 30 -13.45 0.11 5.81
CA TYR A 30 -12.15 0.35 6.42
C TYR A 30 -11.21 -0.81 6.15
N PHE A 31 -9.94 -0.50 5.85
CA PHE A 31 -8.92 -1.48 5.54
C PHE A 31 -7.80 -1.41 6.57
N GLN A 32 -7.51 -2.56 7.17
CA GLN A 32 -6.41 -2.76 8.11
C GLN A 32 -5.56 -3.94 7.60
N CYS A 33 -4.78 -3.70 6.56
CA CYS A 33 -4.03 -4.76 5.88
C CYS A 33 -3.04 -5.48 6.78
N ALA A 34 -2.58 -4.86 7.89
CA ALA A 34 -1.78 -5.54 8.90
C ALA A 34 -2.45 -6.83 9.43
N ARG A 35 -3.80 -6.89 9.46
CA ARG A 35 -4.54 -8.11 9.88
C ARG A 35 -4.45 -9.24 8.86
N LEU A 36 -4.26 -8.93 7.59
CA LEU A 36 -3.97 -9.92 6.56
C LEU A 36 -2.49 -10.29 6.60
N LEU A 37 -1.63 -9.29 6.62
CA LEU A 37 -0.18 -9.45 6.50
C LEU A 37 0.46 -10.15 7.72
N GLN A 38 -0.22 -10.19 8.88
CA GLN A 38 0.22 -11.00 10.03
C GLN A 38 0.22 -12.51 9.75
N HIS A 39 -0.49 -12.96 8.69
CA HIS A 39 -0.57 -14.35 8.30
C HIS A 39 0.29 -14.60 7.05
N PRO A 40 1.51 -15.18 7.17
CA PRO A 40 2.43 -15.33 6.03
C PRO A 40 1.81 -16.02 4.81
N GLN A 41 1.02 -17.08 5.01
CA GLN A 41 0.38 -17.80 3.90
C GLN A 41 -0.69 -16.94 3.18
N MET A 42 -1.36 -16.02 3.88
CA MET A 42 -2.30 -15.09 3.24
C MET A 42 -1.56 -13.96 2.54
N ALA A 43 -0.47 -13.46 3.13
CA ALA A 43 0.40 -12.48 2.50
C ALA A 43 0.99 -13.02 1.19
N GLU A 44 1.49 -14.26 1.20
CA GLU A 44 1.98 -14.94 -0.01
C GLU A 44 0.91 -15.00 -1.10
N LYS A 45 -0.28 -15.51 -0.78
CA LYS A 45 -1.38 -15.67 -1.74
C LYS A 45 -1.88 -14.33 -2.30
N VAL A 46 -1.99 -13.27 -1.47
CA VAL A 46 -2.49 -11.98 -1.95
C VAL A 46 -1.54 -11.34 -2.95
N PHE A 47 -0.22 -11.57 -2.80
CA PHE A 47 0.78 -11.04 -3.71
C PHE A 47 1.13 -11.97 -4.88
N GLU A 48 0.70 -13.24 -4.88
CA GLU A 48 1.05 -14.22 -5.93
C GLU A 48 0.78 -13.71 -7.35
N ASN A 49 -0.43 -13.19 -7.60
CA ASN A 49 -0.80 -12.66 -8.91
C ASN A 49 -0.08 -11.34 -9.25
N VAL A 50 0.19 -10.52 -8.25
CA VAL A 50 0.96 -9.27 -8.39
C VAL A 50 2.38 -9.61 -8.83
N VAL A 51 3.04 -10.50 -8.11
CA VAL A 51 4.42 -10.94 -8.39
C VAL A 51 4.52 -11.66 -9.73
N LYS A 52 3.50 -12.45 -10.10
CA LYS A 52 3.45 -13.09 -11.43
C LYS A 52 3.50 -12.05 -12.55
N LYS A 53 2.70 -10.99 -12.48
CA LYS A 53 2.71 -9.88 -13.46
C LYS A 53 4.04 -9.15 -13.47
N ILE A 54 4.60 -8.86 -12.31
CA ILE A 54 5.92 -8.22 -12.18
C ILE A 54 7.01 -9.08 -12.82
N LYS A 55 7.03 -10.38 -12.55
CA LYS A 55 7.99 -11.32 -13.16
C LYS A 55 7.85 -11.39 -14.69
N GLU A 56 6.63 -11.32 -15.21
CA GLU A 56 6.37 -11.28 -16.64
C GLU A 56 6.91 -10.00 -17.28
N ASP A 57 6.68 -8.84 -16.66
CA ASP A 57 7.19 -7.56 -17.15
C ASP A 57 8.72 -7.48 -17.04
N ILE A 58 9.33 -8.08 -16.04
CA ILE A 58 10.80 -8.21 -15.92
C ILE A 58 11.30 -9.10 -17.08
N LYS A 59 10.69 -10.26 -17.30
CA LYS A 59 11.08 -11.20 -18.36
C LYS A 59 10.98 -10.58 -19.76
N THR A 60 9.99 -9.74 -19.99
CA THR A 60 9.79 -9.04 -21.29
C THR A 60 10.61 -7.75 -21.44
N GLY A 61 11.40 -7.38 -20.44
CA GLY A 61 12.22 -6.16 -20.45
C GLY A 61 11.44 -4.86 -20.24
N LYS A 62 10.16 -4.93 -19.91
CA LYS A 62 9.30 -3.76 -19.62
C LYS A 62 9.58 -3.17 -18.24
N LEU A 63 10.09 -3.98 -17.33
CA LEU A 63 10.38 -3.61 -15.95
C LEU A 63 11.77 -4.11 -15.56
N LYS A 64 12.48 -3.31 -14.76
CA LYS A 64 13.71 -3.74 -14.10
C LYS A 64 13.55 -3.49 -12.60
N VAL A 65 13.87 -4.46 -11.76
CA VAL A 65 13.81 -4.35 -10.31
C VAL A 65 15.08 -4.93 -9.71
N ASP A 66 15.81 -4.11 -8.97
CA ASP A 66 17.05 -4.51 -8.30
C ASP A 66 16.82 -4.68 -6.78
N ILE A 67 15.86 -3.93 -6.21
CA ILE A 67 15.51 -3.94 -4.79
C ILE A 67 14.05 -3.56 -4.58
N VAL A 68 13.46 -4.03 -3.50
CA VAL A 68 12.08 -3.69 -3.10
C VAL A 68 12.10 -2.81 -1.85
N THR A 69 11.21 -1.85 -1.76
CA THR A 69 11.06 -0.98 -0.60
C THR A 69 9.59 -0.77 -0.24
N GLY A 70 9.33 -0.42 1.01
CA GLY A 70 8.01 0.00 1.45
C GLY A 70 8.08 1.11 2.48
N PRO A 71 7.16 2.07 2.49
CA PRO A 71 7.09 3.05 3.58
C PRO A 71 6.54 2.41 4.86
N ALA A 72 7.18 2.68 5.98
CA ALA A 72 6.72 2.20 7.28
C ALA A 72 5.36 2.83 7.66
N MET A 73 4.50 2.11 8.37
CA MET A 73 4.68 0.76 8.93
C MET A 73 4.10 -0.34 8.01
N GLY A 74 2.94 -0.07 7.36
CA GLY A 74 2.20 -1.07 6.60
C GLY A 74 2.98 -1.67 5.43
N GLY A 75 3.76 -0.84 4.74
CA GLY A 75 4.57 -1.26 3.61
C GLY A 75 5.74 -2.19 3.95
N ILE A 76 6.20 -2.26 5.22
CA ILE A 76 7.37 -3.09 5.56
C ILE A 76 7.14 -4.56 5.26
N ILE A 77 6.05 -5.14 5.81
CA ILE A 77 5.74 -6.56 5.63
C ILE A 77 5.35 -6.85 4.17
N ALA A 78 4.61 -5.94 3.54
CA ALA A 78 4.22 -6.05 2.15
C ALA A 78 5.45 -6.08 1.22
N ALA A 79 6.39 -5.15 1.42
CA ALA A 79 7.63 -5.09 0.66
C ALA A 79 8.51 -6.34 0.88
N TRP A 80 8.62 -6.79 2.11
CA TRP A 80 9.39 -7.99 2.45
C TRP A 80 8.82 -9.23 1.73
N GLU A 81 7.50 -9.38 1.74
CA GLU A 81 6.85 -10.53 1.10
C GLU A 81 7.03 -10.51 -0.43
N VAL A 82 6.84 -9.35 -1.07
CA VAL A 82 7.07 -9.21 -2.52
C VAL A 82 8.54 -9.46 -2.86
N ALA A 83 9.49 -8.94 -2.07
CA ALA A 83 10.90 -9.17 -2.25
C ALA A 83 11.25 -10.67 -2.12
N ARG A 84 10.70 -11.35 -1.10
CA ARG A 84 10.86 -12.78 -0.90
C ARG A 84 10.43 -13.57 -2.15
N GLN A 85 9.26 -13.26 -2.69
CA GLN A 85 8.75 -13.93 -3.89
C GLN A 85 9.55 -13.59 -5.16
N LEU A 86 10.18 -12.41 -5.22
CA LEU A 86 11.06 -11.99 -6.32
C LEU A 86 12.51 -12.47 -6.13
N SER A 87 12.88 -13.00 -4.96
CA SER A 87 14.26 -13.35 -4.56
C SER A 87 15.19 -12.12 -4.58
N LEU A 88 14.68 -10.99 -4.10
CA LEU A 88 15.39 -9.71 -4.00
C LEU A 88 15.52 -9.26 -2.54
N SER A 89 16.38 -8.29 -2.28
CA SER A 89 16.47 -7.62 -0.99
C SER A 89 15.29 -6.68 -0.77
N ALA A 90 14.88 -6.53 0.51
CA ALA A 90 13.87 -5.57 0.96
C ALA A 90 14.48 -4.56 1.93
N ILE A 91 14.16 -3.29 1.71
CA ILE A 91 14.44 -2.20 2.63
C ILE A 91 13.13 -1.45 2.94
N PHE A 92 13.17 -0.44 3.79
CA PHE A 92 12.01 0.42 4.03
C PHE A 92 12.42 1.85 4.32
N THR A 93 11.52 2.78 4.02
CA THR A 93 11.60 4.16 4.47
C THR A 93 10.67 4.34 5.68
N GLU A 94 11.04 5.24 6.57
CA GLU A 94 10.23 5.56 7.76
C GLU A 94 10.22 7.07 7.99
N ARG A 95 9.23 7.55 8.75
CA ARG A 95 9.21 8.95 9.17
C ARG A 95 10.12 9.13 10.36
N ASP A 96 10.91 10.20 10.33
CA ASP A 96 11.69 10.65 11.47
C ASP A 96 10.81 11.29 12.56
N GLU A 97 11.42 11.85 13.59
CA GLU A 97 10.75 12.55 14.69
C GLU A 97 9.96 13.79 14.25
N ASN A 98 10.34 14.39 13.12
CA ASN A 98 9.66 15.52 12.51
C ASN A 98 8.56 15.11 11.52
N GLY A 99 8.33 13.80 11.35
CA GLY A 99 7.36 13.25 10.41
C GLY A 99 7.84 13.24 8.96
N ILE A 100 9.12 13.49 8.70
CA ILE A 100 9.72 13.53 7.36
C ILE A 100 10.12 12.11 6.95
N MET A 101 9.67 11.67 5.76
CA MET A 101 10.07 10.39 5.20
C MET A 101 11.58 10.35 4.96
N SER A 102 12.24 9.30 5.40
CA SER A 102 13.69 9.15 5.30
C SER A 102 14.12 7.69 5.19
N LEU A 103 15.28 7.46 4.58
CA LEU A 103 15.95 6.18 4.54
C LEU A 103 16.96 6.12 5.67
N ARG A 104 16.76 5.21 6.63
CA ARG A 104 17.54 5.10 7.87
C ARG A 104 18.09 3.67 8.03
N ARG A 105 18.55 3.35 9.24
CA ARG A 105 18.97 2.00 9.67
C ARG A 105 20.12 1.39 8.87
N GLY A 106 20.97 2.25 8.29
CA GLY A 106 22.11 1.79 7.49
C GLY A 106 21.70 1.23 6.12
N PHE A 107 20.44 1.43 5.69
CA PHE A 107 20.05 1.08 4.33
C PHE A 107 20.69 2.04 3.33
N GLU A 108 21.20 1.48 2.26
CA GLU A 108 21.86 2.21 1.19
C GLU A 108 21.12 1.99 -0.14
N ILE A 109 21.18 2.99 -0.99
CA ILE A 109 20.73 2.96 -2.38
C ILE A 109 21.93 3.31 -3.26
N HIS A 110 22.12 2.53 -4.30
CA HIS A 110 23.15 2.79 -5.29
C HIS A 110 22.59 3.61 -6.46
N GLU A 111 23.45 4.38 -7.08
CA GLU A 111 23.06 5.19 -8.24
C GLU A 111 22.44 4.33 -9.35
N ARG A 112 21.31 4.77 -9.90
CA ARG A 112 20.52 4.10 -10.93
C ARG A 112 19.94 2.72 -10.52
N GLN A 113 19.95 2.39 -9.24
CA GLN A 113 19.31 1.17 -8.75
C GLN A 113 17.81 1.25 -8.98
N ASN A 114 17.23 0.20 -9.60
CA ASN A 114 15.81 0.15 -9.91
C ASN A 114 15.03 -0.34 -8.70
N VAL A 115 14.14 0.51 -8.19
CA VAL A 115 13.41 0.26 -6.94
C VAL A 115 11.93 0.06 -7.22
N LEU A 116 11.38 -1.06 -6.76
CA LEU A 116 9.95 -1.31 -6.70
C LEU A 116 9.44 -0.87 -5.32
N ILE A 117 8.49 0.06 -5.28
CA ILE A 117 7.81 0.46 -4.04
C ILE A 117 6.62 -0.46 -3.81
N VAL A 118 6.42 -0.90 -2.57
CA VAL A 118 5.27 -1.75 -2.17
C VAL A 118 4.60 -1.18 -0.94
N GLU A 119 3.29 -0.98 -1.05
CA GLU A 119 2.43 -0.48 0.02
C GLU A 119 1.41 -1.54 0.44
N ASP A 120 0.83 -1.37 1.60
CA ASP A 120 -0.34 -2.14 1.99
C ASP A 120 -1.62 -1.56 1.38
N VAL A 121 -1.84 -0.24 1.49
CA VAL A 121 -3.02 0.45 0.94
C VAL A 121 -2.61 1.76 0.28
N VAL A 122 -2.94 1.94 -0.99
CA VAL A 122 -2.77 3.21 -1.71
C VAL A 122 -4.10 3.96 -1.73
N THR A 123 -4.15 5.11 -1.07
CA THR A 123 -5.31 6.03 -1.10
C THR A 123 -5.02 7.23 -2.00
N THR A 124 -4.23 8.18 -1.55
CA THR A 124 -3.76 9.32 -2.36
C THR A 124 -2.40 9.07 -3.00
N GLY A 125 -1.70 8.01 -2.59
CA GLY A 125 -0.33 7.74 -2.99
C GLY A 125 0.72 8.62 -2.28
N LYS A 126 0.32 9.45 -1.31
CA LYS A 126 1.23 10.40 -0.63
C LYS A 126 2.48 9.71 -0.06
N SER A 127 2.32 8.62 0.72
CA SER A 127 3.46 7.92 1.32
C SER A 127 4.38 7.32 0.25
N SER A 128 3.80 6.74 -0.80
CA SER A 128 4.57 6.20 -1.93
C SER A 128 5.36 7.28 -2.66
N MET A 129 4.77 8.47 -2.86
CA MET A 129 5.45 9.61 -3.49
C MET A 129 6.56 10.17 -2.61
N GLU A 130 6.35 10.28 -1.30
CA GLU A 130 7.39 10.69 -0.34
C GLU A 130 8.53 9.68 -0.30
N CYS A 131 8.22 8.38 -0.30
CA CYS A 131 9.20 7.30 -0.40
C CYS A 131 10.01 7.43 -1.70
N ALA A 132 9.33 7.57 -2.83
CA ALA A 132 9.96 7.75 -4.13
C ALA A 132 10.91 8.96 -4.15
N LYS A 133 10.49 10.10 -3.60
CA LYS A 133 11.30 11.31 -3.51
C LYS A 133 12.62 11.05 -2.77
N VAL A 134 12.55 10.46 -1.58
CA VAL A 134 13.73 10.14 -0.76
C VAL A 134 14.71 9.23 -1.51
N LEU A 135 14.19 8.23 -2.21
CA LEU A 135 15.03 7.27 -2.92
C LEU A 135 15.65 7.89 -4.19
N THR A 136 14.88 8.72 -4.92
CA THR A 136 15.37 9.42 -6.10
C THR A 136 16.45 10.44 -5.74
N GLU A 137 16.32 11.16 -4.63
CA GLU A 137 17.35 12.08 -4.11
C GLU A 137 18.66 11.34 -3.76
N LYS A 138 18.60 10.02 -3.56
CA LYS A 138 19.76 9.14 -3.35
C LYS A 138 20.26 8.45 -4.64
N GLY A 139 19.70 8.82 -5.78
CA GLY A 139 20.11 8.32 -7.09
C GLY A 139 19.34 7.11 -7.61
N ALA A 140 18.29 6.64 -6.91
CA ALA A 140 17.47 5.53 -7.39
C ALA A 140 16.62 5.89 -8.60
N ALA A 141 16.31 4.89 -9.42
CA ALA A 141 15.25 4.92 -10.42
C ALA A 141 14.04 4.17 -9.90
N ILE A 142 12.89 4.84 -9.76
CA ILE A 142 11.65 4.16 -9.35
C ILE A 142 11.08 3.42 -10.55
N SER A 143 11.01 2.11 -10.45
CA SER A 143 10.58 1.23 -11.55
C SER A 143 9.10 0.90 -11.51
N GLY A 144 8.45 0.93 -10.34
CA GLY A 144 7.04 0.60 -10.21
C GLY A 144 6.51 0.78 -8.79
N LEU A 145 5.19 0.64 -8.67
CA LEU A 145 4.47 0.63 -7.41
C LEU A 145 3.57 -0.62 -7.37
N ALA A 146 3.57 -1.33 -6.25
CA ALA A 146 2.63 -2.42 -5.99
C ALA A 146 1.90 -2.18 -4.66
N CYS A 147 0.71 -2.78 -4.49
CA CYS A 147 0.01 -2.74 -3.20
C CYS A 147 -0.99 -3.88 -3.05
N VAL A 148 -1.45 -4.11 -1.82
CA VAL A 148 -2.58 -5.02 -1.57
C VAL A 148 -3.86 -4.36 -2.07
N VAL A 149 -4.18 -3.14 -1.62
CA VAL A 149 -5.42 -2.47 -1.98
C VAL A 149 -5.17 -1.11 -2.62
N ASP A 150 -5.66 -0.93 -3.86
CA ASP A 150 -5.81 0.38 -4.48
C ASP A 150 -7.19 0.95 -4.14
N ARG A 151 -7.21 2.00 -3.32
CA ARG A 151 -8.44 2.72 -2.92
C ARG A 151 -8.60 4.06 -3.63
N ARG A 152 -7.79 4.34 -4.61
CA ARG A 152 -7.88 5.61 -5.35
C ARG A 152 -9.21 5.69 -6.10
N THR A 153 -9.80 6.85 -6.03
CA THR A 153 -10.95 7.25 -6.86
C THR A 153 -10.50 7.52 -8.30
N ASP A 154 -11.42 7.56 -9.24
CA ASP A 154 -11.07 7.74 -10.66
C ASP A 154 -10.54 9.16 -10.96
N ASP A 155 -10.85 10.15 -10.11
CA ASP A 155 -10.32 11.51 -10.13
C ASP A 155 -8.98 11.68 -9.42
N ALA A 156 -8.44 10.61 -8.80
CA ALA A 156 -7.15 10.68 -8.11
C ALA A 156 -6.00 10.88 -9.10
N GLN A 157 -4.95 11.56 -8.63
CA GLN A 157 -3.73 11.75 -9.41
C GLN A 157 -3.19 10.40 -9.91
N SER A 158 -2.87 10.34 -11.20
CA SER A 158 -2.32 9.13 -11.81
C SER A 158 -0.96 8.76 -11.20
N ILE A 159 -0.75 7.47 -10.98
CA ILE A 159 0.57 6.95 -10.65
C ILE A 159 1.41 6.98 -11.92
N GLN A 160 2.57 7.63 -11.84
CA GLN A 160 3.46 7.84 -13.00
C GLN A 160 4.30 6.62 -13.37
N TRP A 161 4.27 5.56 -12.55
CA TRP A 161 4.99 4.31 -12.76
C TRP A 161 4.03 3.16 -13.07
N PRO A 162 4.52 2.04 -13.65
CA PRO A 162 3.76 0.79 -13.68
C PRO A 162 3.18 0.46 -12.31
N PHE A 163 1.87 0.17 -12.26
CA PHE A 163 1.17 -0.01 -10.99
C PHE A 163 0.49 -1.39 -10.91
N TYR A 164 0.79 -2.12 -9.84
CA TYR A 164 0.41 -3.51 -9.62
C TYR A 164 -0.39 -3.70 -8.33
N PRO A 165 -1.67 -3.31 -8.28
CA PRO A 165 -2.53 -3.61 -7.15
C PRO A 165 -2.98 -5.07 -7.16
N ALA A 166 -3.07 -5.72 -5.98
CA ALA A 166 -3.71 -7.02 -5.88
C ALA A 166 -5.22 -6.90 -6.08
N VAL A 167 -5.80 -5.79 -5.61
CA VAL A 167 -7.21 -5.46 -5.84
C VAL A 167 -7.44 -3.95 -5.87
N LYS A 168 -8.35 -3.49 -6.74
CA LYS A 168 -8.88 -2.11 -6.72
C LYS A 168 -10.25 -2.14 -6.03
N LEU A 169 -10.38 -1.40 -4.92
CA LEU A 169 -11.60 -1.28 -4.14
C LEU A 169 -11.84 0.20 -3.79
N ALA A 170 -12.56 0.88 -4.67
CA ALA A 170 -13.01 2.23 -4.38
C ALA A 170 -14.08 2.17 -3.27
N ALA A 171 -13.79 2.76 -2.12
CA ALA A 171 -14.76 2.90 -1.05
C ALA A 171 -15.51 4.23 -1.20
N ASN A 172 -16.79 4.23 -0.88
CA ASN A 172 -17.55 5.47 -0.78
C ASN A 172 -17.02 6.26 0.41
N ASN A 173 -16.61 7.50 0.14
CA ASN A 173 -16.15 8.43 1.15
C ASN A 173 -17.00 9.69 1.08
N TRP A 174 -17.49 10.15 2.23
CA TRP A 174 -18.34 11.34 2.35
C TRP A 174 -17.73 12.34 3.31
N ASP A 175 -17.98 13.60 3.10
CA ASP A 175 -17.85 14.59 4.15
C ASP A 175 -18.92 14.31 5.22
N ALA A 176 -18.62 14.56 6.50
CA ALA A 176 -19.52 14.18 7.61
C ALA A 176 -20.95 14.71 7.41
N GLN A 177 -21.09 15.93 6.90
CA GLN A 177 -22.39 16.58 6.65
C GLN A 177 -23.18 15.95 5.50
N ALA A 178 -22.51 15.32 4.54
CA ALA A 178 -23.11 14.67 3.37
C ALA A 178 -23.25 13.15 3.52
N CYS A 179 -22.80 12.58 4.66
CA CYS A 179 -22.72 11.15 4.86
C CYS A 179 -24.11 10.50 4.91
N GLU A 180 -24.38 9.58 4.00
CA GLU A 180 -25.65 8.87 3.92
C GLU A 180 -25.88 7.94 5.14
N LEU A 181 -24.81 7.38 5.71
CA LEU A 181 -24.91 6.54 6.90
C LEU A 181 -25.24 7.37 8.15
N CYS A 182 -24.75 8.62 8.24
CA CYS A 182 -25.19 9.55 9.29
C CYS A 182 -26.66 9.89 9.17
N LYS A 183 -27.17 10.10 7.96
CA LYS A 183 -28.61 10.38 7.72
C LYS A 183 -29.51 9.20 8.13
N GLN A 184 -28.98 7.98 8.08
CA GLN A 184 -29.64 6.76 8.55
C GLN A 184 -29.52 6.53 10.06
N GLY A 185 -28.86 7.45 10.81
CA GLY A 185 -28.66 7.32 12.26
C GLY A 185 -27.63 6.26 12.68
N ILE A 186 -26.83 5.75 11.74
CA ILE A 186 -25.78 4.75 12.04
C ILE A 186 -24.58 5.47 12.64
N PRO A 187 -24.14 5.16 13.88
CA PRO A 187 -22.99 5.84 14.49
C PRO A 187 -21.70 5.49 13.78
N ALA A 188 -20.84 6.51 13.56
CA ALA A 188 -19.53 6.30 12.98
C ALA A 188 -18.55 5.75 14.03
N VAL A 189 -17.80 4.71 13.68
CA VAL A 189 -16.75 4.11 14.50
C VAL A 189 -15.41 4.58 13.95
N LYS A 190 -14.47 4.92 14.85
CA LYS A 190 -13.09 5.23 14.49
C LYS A 190 -12.20 4.02 14.72
N PRO A 191 -11.89 3.23 13.68
CA PRO A 191 -11.00 2.09 13.81
C PRO A 191 -9.53 2.55 13.76
N GLY A 192 -8.63 1.71 14.31
CA GLY A 192 -7.18 1.92 14.25
C GLY A 192 -6.56 2.48 15.52
N SER A 193 -5.23 2.51 15.55
CA SER A 193 -4.42 2.84 16.73
C SER A 193 -4.04 4.32 16.86
N ARG A 194 -4.38 5.15 15.87
CA ARG A 194 -4.08 6.60 15.95
C ARG A 194 -5.15 7.31 16.75
N LYS A 195 -4.80 7.72 17.98
CA LYS A 195 -5.56 8.77 18.68
C LYS A 195 -5.34 10.09 17.91
N ILE A 196 -6.40 10.86 17.72
CA ILE A 196 -6.32 12.27 17.28
C ILE A 196 -5.94 13.11 18.47
#